data_249150aa91c1b1ba0a5d5569bb621956
#
_entry.id   249150aa91c1b1ba0a5d5569bb621956
#
_cell.length_a   1.000
_cell.length_b   1.000
_cell.length_c   1.000
_cell.angle_alpha   90.00
_cell.angle_beta   90.00
_cell.angle_gamma   90.00
#
_symmetry.space_group_name_H-M   'P 1'
#
loop_
_entity.id
_entity.type
_entity.pdbx_description
1 polymer ?
#
loop_
_entity_poly.entity_id
_entity_poly.type
_entity_poly.pdbx_seq_one_letter_code
_entity_poly.pdbx_strand_id
1 'polypeptide(L)'
;MMMKHKTFTAIALAAALLAPVGAARAEAPAPLTAQQQQAFDIYRDIIAIRTARGQARTPEMVAYLVSRLKQAGFADADITVTDYDSAGERVQGLVVRFAAAKPDGRKPIVMLGHMDVVDALAEDWVLPPFTLTENDGFFFGRGTTDNKYGIASLVHTFIRLKQEGWSPRRDLYLVFSGDEETGMISTRAQADYVAREIDPAYVLNSDAGGITLAPDNTPLAMGVQAAEKTFATFEMTVTNPGGHSSRPRADNAIYELSDALQKIAAYKFPVQASPLTRSFLGALGQITPGETGAAMRAFAADPADEAAIAVLRANPETVGTLGTTCVATMLKAGHAENALPQSATATVNCRIFPGVGAAATEAALREVIGNDKVQFRLLTDVTESPESAVPGEVSAALRKVIDARYPGLPIQPYMESGGTDGMHYRARGYATVAISGGASRPQDMYAHGLNERLSVDAFYGGLDHWYLILKELA
;
A
#
# COMPACT_ATOMS: atom_id res chain seq x y z
N MET A 1 4.86 -91.44 11.63
CA MET A 1 3.87 -91.51 12.72
C MET A 1 3.05 -90.21 12.67
N MET A 2 1.76 -90.38 12.42
CA MET A 2 0.62 -89.45 12.41
C MET A 2 0.73 -88.11 11.62
N MET A 3 0.20 -88.19 10.40
CA MET A 3 -0.29 -87.02 9.63
C MET A 3 -1.56 -86.49 10.29
N LYS A 4 -1.64 -85.14 10.47
CA LYS A 4 -2.89 -84.42 10.77
C LYS A 4 -3.29 -83.61 9.55
N HIS A 5 -4.45 -83.95 8.99
CA HIS A 5 -5.13 -83.19 7.94
C HIS A 5 -5.56 -81.77 8.44
N LYS A 6 -5.31 -80.76 7.64
CA LYS A 6 -5.95 -79.45 7.81
C LYS A 6 -6.88 -79.19 6.61
N THR A 7 -8.14 -79.09 6.93
CA THR A 7 -9.25 -78.72 6.06
C THR A 7 -9.09 -77.29 5.50
N PHE A 8 -9.17 -77.15 4.19
CA PHE A 8 -9.25 -75.85 3.50
C PHE A 8 -10.71 -75.48 3.43
N THR A 9 -11.06 -74.30 4.06
CA THR A 9 -12.34 -73.64 3.90
C THR A 9 -12.23 -72.60 2.76
N ALA A 10 -13.00 -72.77 1.70
CA ALA A 10 -13.09 -71.85 0.56
C ALA A 10 -13.87 -70.63 0.98
N ILE A 11 -13.21 -69.40 0.88
CA ILE A 11 -13.85 -68.16 1.05
C ILE A 11 -14.27 -67.64 -0.35
N ALA A 12 -15.57 -67.55 -0.56
CA ALA A 12 -16.15 -66.93 -1.77
C ALA A 12 -15.89 -65.43 -1.79
N LEU A 13 -15.15 -64.90 -2.80
CA LEU A 13 -14.88 -63.52 -3.03
C LEU A 13 -16.08 -62.91 -3.75
N ALA A 14 -16.85 -62.05 -3.03
CA ALA A 14 -17.90 -61.23 -3.63
C ALA A 14 -17.26 -60.06 -4.36
N ALA A 15 -17.31 -60.02 -5.68
CA ALA A 15 -16.91 -58.93 -6.50
C ALA A 15 -17.95 -57.78 -6.37
N ALA A 16 -17.63 -56.75 -5.59
CA ALA A 16 -18.39 -55.51 -5.57
C ALA A 16 -18.08 -54.72 -6.83
N LEU A 17 -19.05 -54.54 -7.69
CA LEU A 17 -19.01 -53.63 -8.84
C LEU A 17 -18.87 -52.17 -8.33
N LEU A 18 -17.65 -51.63 -8.37
CA LEU A 18 -17.41 -50.20 -8.22
C LEU A 18 -17.93 -49.50 -9.48
N ALA A 19 -19.08 -48.83 -9.36
CA ALA A 19 -19.51 -47.84 -10.35
C ALA A 19 -18.49 -46.69 -10.39
N PRO A 20 -18.08 -46.18 -11.57
CA PRO A 20 -17.21 -45.06 -11.63
C PRO A 20 -17.94 -43.84 -11.01
N VAL A 21 -17.38 -43.27 -9.94
CA VAL A 21 -17.76 -41.96 -9.45
C VAL A 21 -17.43 -40.99 -10.60
N GLY A 22 -18.48 -40.50 -11.25
CA GLY A 22 -18.34 -39.48 -12.29
C GLY A 22 -17.57 -38.29 -11.70
N ALA A 23 -16.40 -38.04 -12.23
CA ALA A 23 -15.68 -36.80 -11.94
C ALA A 23 -16.65 -35.63 -12.26
N ALA A 24 -17.04 -34.91 -11.23
CA ALA A 24 -17.78 -33.64 -11.40
C ALA A 24 -16.91 -32.79 -12.31
N ARG A 25 -17.35 -32.59 -13.53
CA ARG A 25 -16.71 -31.69 -14.47
C ARG A 25 -16.85 -30.30 -13.86
N ALA A 26 -15.73 -29.66 -13.51
CA ALA A 26 -15.75 -28.26 -13.10
C ALA A 26 -16.55 -27.48 -14.18
N GLU A 27 -17.63 -26.87 -13.78
CA GLU A 27 -18.39 -26.02 -14.66
C GLU A 27 -17.48 -24.94 -15.20
N ALA A 28 -17.45 -24.72 -16.50
CA ALA A 28 -16.68 -23.63 -17.09
C ALA A 28 -17.14 -22.31 -16.45
N PRO A 29 -16.22 -21.40 -16.10
CA PRO A 29 -16.59 -20.13 -15.50
C PRO A 29 -17.62 -19.40 -16.39
N ALA A 30 -18.62 -18.79 -15.77
CA ALA A 30 -19.63 -18.03 -16.50
C ALA A 30 -18.96 -16.93 -17.34
N PRO A 31 -19.44 -16.66 -18.56
CA PRO A 31 -18.87 -15.61 -19.38
C PRO A 31 -18.98 -14.24 -18.68
N LEU A 32 -17.94 -13.41 -18.85
CA LEU A 32 -17.92 -12.07 -18.28
C LEU A 32 -19.11 -11.23 -18.79
N THR A 33 -19.69 -10.44 -17.92
CA THR A 33 -20.66 -9.41 -18.32
C THR A 33 -19.95 -8.34 -19.16
N ALA A 34 -20.71 -7.55 -19.95
CA ALA A 34 -20.14 -6.47 -20.75
C ALA A 34 -19.35 -5.45 -19.88
N GLN A 35 -19.82 -5.19 -18.66
CA GLN A 35 -19.15 -4.30 -17.69
C GLN A 35 -17.83 -4.92 -17.17
N GLN A 36 -17.83 -6.20 -16.84
CA GLN A 36 -16.63 -6.90 -16.41
C GLN A 36 -15.59 -6.97 -17.54
N GLN A 37 -16.04 -7.24 -18.78
CA GLN A 37 -15.15 -7.24 -19.94
C GLN A 37 -14.55 -5.86 -20.20
N GLN A 38 -15.33 -4.79 -20.09
CA GLN A 38 -14.84 -3.42 -20.25
C GLN A 38 -13.79 -3.08 -19.17
N ALA A 39 -14.02 -3.46 -17.92
CA ALA A 39 -13.06 -3.26 -16.84
C ALA A 39 -11.77 -4.06 -17.06
N PHE A 40 -11.90 -5.33 -17.46
CA PHE A 40 -10.77 -6.19 -17.78
C PHE A 40 -9.93 -5.61 -18.93
N ASP A 41 -10.56 -5.13 -20.00
CA ASP A 41 -9.86 -4.52 -21.12
C ASP A 41 -9.07 -3.27 -20.69
N ILE A 42 -9.67 -2.40 -19.87
CA ILE A 42 -8.96 -1.24 -19.30
C ILE A 42 -7.75 -1.70 -18.47
N TYR A 43 -7.96 -2.66 -17.58
CA TYR A 43 -6.92 -3.16 -16.71
C TYR A 43 -5.76 -3.80 -17.47
N ARG A 44 -6.07 -4.69 -18.43
CA ARG A 44 -5.09 -5.32 -19.31
C ARG A 44 -4.25 -4.28 -20.07
N ASP A 45 -4.92 -3.29 -20.65
CA ASP A 45 -4.25 -2.32 -21.51
C ASP A 45 -3.33 -1.40 -20.69
N ILE A 46 -3.74 -0.96 -19.47
CA ILE A 46 -2.88 -0.14 -18.62
C ILE A 46 -1.73 -0.93 -17.98
N ILE A 47 -1.89 -2.22 -17.69
CA ILE A 47 -0.78 -3.09 -17.26
C ILE A 47 0.29 -3.19 -18.35
N ALA A 48 -0.10 -3.23 -19.62
CA ALA A 48 0.84 -3.31 -20.74
C ALA A 48 1.68 -2.03 -20.95
N ILE A 49 1.28 -0.91 -20.36
CA ILE A 49 2.04 0.33 -20.43
C ILE A 49 3.03 0.36 -19.24
N ARG A 50 4.32 0.10 -19.48
CA ARG A 50 5.38 0.12 -18.45
C ARG A 50 5.65 1.55 -18.00
N THR A 51 4.90 2.03 -16.99
CA THR A 51 4.99 3.38 -16.44
C THR A 51 6.03 3.50 -15.31
N ALA A 52 7.06 2.66 -15.34
CA ALA A 52 8.17 2.73 -14.41
C ALA A 52 9.10 3.90 -14.74
N ARG A 53 9.81 4.39 -13.72
CA ARG A 53 10.82 5.45 -13.89
C ARG A 53 11.83 5.09 -14.99
N GLY A 54 12.19 6.08 -15.80
CA GLY A 54 13.11 5.92 -16.93
C GLY A 54 12.44 5.42 -18.22
N GLN A 55 11.15 5.11 -18.21
CA GLN A 55 10.39 4.69 -19.38
C GLN A 55 9.61 5.84 -20.04
N ALA A 56 9.35 6.92 -19.33
CA ALA A 56 8.60 8.11 -19.76
C ALA A 56 7.24 7.77 -20.42
N ARG A 57 6.53 6.74 -19.93
CA ARG A 57 5.28 6.25 -20.52
C ARG A 57 4.01 6.63 -19.76
N THR A 58 4.09 7.45 -18.71
CA THR A 58 2.88 7.99 -18.06
C THR A 58 2.02 8.81 -19.03
N PRO A 59 2.57 9.62 -20.00
CA PRO A 59 1.75 10.28 -20.99
C PRO A 59 0.95 9.34 -21.90
N GLU A 60 1.48 8.17 -22.21
CA GLU A 60 0.77 7.15 -23.01
C GLU A 60 -0.43 6.59 -22.22
N MET A 61 -0.24 6.30 -20.93
CA MET A 61 -1.33 5.83 -20.07
C MET A 61 -2.42 6.90 -19.92
N VAL A 62 -2.03 8.16 -19.69
CA VAL A 62 -2.98 9.29 -19.65
C VAL A 62 -3.77 9.39 -20.94
N ALA A 63 -3.11 9.36 -22.10
CA ALA A 63 -3.79 9.42 -23.40
C ALA A 63 -4.79 8.28 -23.60
N TYR A 64 -4.44 7.07 -23.18
CA TYR A 64 -5.33 5.91 -23.19
C TYR A 64 -6.56 6.15 -22.30
N LEU A 65 -6.37 6.52 -21.03
CA LEU A 65 -7.46 6.76 -20.09
C LEU A 65 -8.40 7.88 -20.55
N VAL A 66 -7.85 8.99 -21.05
CA VAL A 66 -8.60 10.12 -21.62
C VAL A 66 -9.45 9.66 -22.81
N SER A 67 -8.88 8.83 -23.71
CA SER A 67 -9.64 8.27 -24.83
C SER A 67 -10.84 7.43 -24.38
N ARG A 68 -10.67 6.57 -23.36
CA ARG A 68 -11.74 5.74 -22.80
C ARG A 68 -12.86 6.58 -22.15
N LEU A 69 -12.47 7.61 -21.40
CA LEU A 69 -13.40 8.54 -20.75
C LEU A 69 -14.20 9.36 -21.78
N LYS A 70 -13.55 9.88 -22.82
CA LYS A 70 -14.23 10.61 -23.92
C LYS A 70 -15.22 9.71 -24.67
N GLN A 71 -14.85 8.46 -24.94
CA GLN A 71 -15.75 7.47 -25.56
C GLN A 71 -17.00 7.22 -24.70
N ALA A 72 -16.90 7.34 -23.37
CA ALA A 72 -18.02 7.22 -22.46
C ALA A 72 -18.84 8.52 -22.32
N GLY A 73 -18.42 9.61 -22.98
CA GLY A 73 -19.17 10.87 -23.01
C GLY A 73 -18.72 11.93 -21.99
N PHE A 74 -17.49 11.82 -21.44
CA PHE A 74 -16.89 12.93 -20.69
C PHE A 74 -16.41 14.02 -21.66
N ALA A 75 -16.72 15.28 -21.36
CA ALA A 75 -16.35 16.41 -22.18
C ALA A 75 -14.89 16.80 -21.95
N ASP A 76 -14.26 17.45 -22.94
CA ASP A 76 -12.91 17.98 -22.81
C ASP A 76 -12.75 18.97 -21.64
N ALA A 77 -13.79 19.75 -21.36
CA ALA A 77 -13.82 20.71 -20.25
C ALA A 77 -13.78 20.03 -18.86
N ASP A 78 -14.10 18.74 -18.77
CA ASP A 78 -14.10 17.96 -17.54
C ASP A 78 -12.79 17.17 -17.36
N ILE A 79 -11.83 17.29 -18.27
CA ILE A 79 -10.57 16.54 -18.29
C ILE A 79 -9.39 17.50 -18.32
N THR A 80 -8.55 17.44 -17.29
CA THR A 80 -7.32 18.25 -17.21
C THR A 80 -6.12 17.30 -17.18
N VAL A 81 -5.18 17.53 -18.09
CA VAL A 81 -3.88 16.84 -18.15
C VAL A 81 -2.79 17.85 -17.91
N THR A 82 -1.88 17.56 -16.99
CA THR A 82 -0.78 18.46 -16.63
C THR A 82 0.54 17.72 -16.73
N ASP A 83 1.52 18.37 -17.38
CA ASP A 83 2.90 17.88 -17.46
C ASP A 83 3.69 18.31 -16.23
N TYR A 84 4.53 17.40 -15.74
CA TYR A 84 5.47 17.65 -14.66
C TYR A 84 6.85 17.12 -15.05
N ASP A 85 7.90 17.73 -14.50
CA ASP A 85 9.26 17.22 -14.56
C ASP A 85 9.59 16.52 -13.24
N SER A 86 9.69 15.21 -13.27
CA SER A 86 10.10 14.41 -12.13
C SER A 86 11.54 13.93 -12.33
N ALA A 87 12.48 14.72 -11.78
CA ALA A 87 13.92 14.45 -11.86
C ALA A 87 14.44 14.24 -13.31
N GLY A 88 14.01 15.10 -14.23
CA GLY A 88 14.41 15.09 -15.65
C GLY A 88 13.56 14.16 -16.52
N GLU A 89 12.56 13.49 -15.97
CA GLU A 89 11.61 12.67 -16.71
C GLU A 89 10.25 13.38 -16.78
N ARG A 90 9.68 13.47 -17.98
CA ARG A 90 8.33 13.98 -18.17
C ARG A 90 7.31 12.97 -17.70
N VAL A 91 6.54 13.32 -16.67
CA VAL A 91 5.38 12.58 -16.19
C VAL A 91 4.11 13.40 -16.37
N GLN A 92 2.96 12.75 -16.42
CA GLN A 92 1.67 13.46 -16.49
C GLN A 92 0.78 13.08 -15.30
N GLY A 93 0.05 14.09 -14.81
CA GLY A 93 -1.09 13.91 -13.94
C GLY A 93 -2.41 14.08 -14.70
N LEU A 94 -3.44 13.41 -14.24
CA LEU A 94 -4.79 13.43 -14.81
C LEU A 94 -5.80 13.83 -13.76
N VAL A 95 -6.64 14.83 -14.07
CA VAL A 95 -7.82 15.20 -13.27
C VAL A 95 -9.06 15.06 -14.13
N VAL A 96 -10.07 14.34 -13.63
CA VAL A 96 -11.34 14.12 -14.34
C VAL A 96 -12.50 14.50 -13.42
N ARG A 97 -13.36 15.40 -13.88
CA ARG A 97 -14.57 15.83 -13.17
C ARG A 97 -15.77 15.05 -13.67
N PHE A 98 -16.55 14.50 -12.76
CA PHE A 98 -17.90 14.06 -13.03
C PHE A 98 -18.84 15.10 -12.43
N ALA A 99 -19.28 16.01 -13.27
CA ALA A 99 -20.10 17.17 -12.85
C ALA A 99 -21.48 16.73 -12.39
N ALA A 100 -21.95 17.29 -11.29
CA ALA A 100 -23.33 17.14 -10.82
C ALA A 100 -24.29 17.93 -11.71
N ALA A 101 -25.28 17.26 -12.31
CA ALA A 101 -26.29 17.95 -13.11
C ALA A 101 -27.24 18.81 -12.24
N LYS A 102 -27.47 18.38 -10.99
CA LYS A 102 -28.29 19.09 -10.00
C LYS A 102 -27.59 19.05 -8.65
N PRO A 103 -26.60 19.96 -8.42
CA PRO A 103 -25.83 19.97 -7.19
C PRO A 103 -26.72 20.29 -5.98
N ASP A 104 -26.46 19.57 -4.86
CA ASP A 104 -27.18 19.74 -3.59
C ASP A 104 -26.48 20.69 -2.60
N GLY A 105 -25.41 21.35 -3.03
CA GLY A 105 -24.63 22.29 -2.23
C GLY A 105 -23.50 21.67 -1.38
N ARG A 106 -23.37 20.33 -1.40
CA ARG A 106 -22.23 19.69 -0.73
C ARG A 106 -20.92 19.92 -1.50
N LYS A 107 -19.81 19.98 -0.76
CA LYS A 107 -18.47 20.06 -1.36
C LYS A 107 -18.17 18.78 -2.18
N PRO A 108 -17.30 18.89 -3.20
CA PRO A 108 -16.88 17.75 -4.01
C PRO A 108 -16.22 16.62 -3.21
N ILE A 109 -16.10 15.44 -3.81
CA ILE A 109 -15.26 14.34 -3.34
C ILE A 109 -14.13 14.12 -4.35
N VAL A 110 -12.92 13.90 -3.86
CA VAL A 110 -11.76 13.53 -4.67
C VAL A 110 -11.41 12.06 -4.43
N MET A 111 -11.15 11.31 -5.50
CA MET A 111 -10.61 9.96 -5.47
C MET A 111 -9.19 9.97 -6.05
N LEU A 112 -8.24 9.35 -5.31
CA LEU A 112 -6.83 9.28 -5.67
C LEU A 112 -6.43 7.92 -6.21
N GLY A 113 -5.35 7.92 -6.96
CA GLY A 113 -4.55 6.78 -7.36
C GLY A 113 -3.32 7.24 -8.12
N HIS A 114 -2.30 6.40 -8.24
CA HIS A 114 -1.12 6.69 -9.02
C HIS A 114 -0.99 5.77 -10.24
N MET A 115 -0.42 6.31 -11.31
CA MET A 115 -0.31 5.65 -12.61
C MET A 115 1.05 4.99 -12.83
N ASP A 116 2.08 5.46 -12.12
CA ASP A 116 3.41 4.88 -12.18
C ASP A 116 3.50 3.57 -11.37
N VAL A 117 4.58 2.85 -11.57
CA VAL A 117 4.87 1.58 -10.88
C VAL A 117 6.37 1.45 -10.62
N VAL A 118 6.74 0.73 -9.58
CA VAL A 118 8.10 0.23 -9.40
C VAL A 118 8.48 -0.65 -10.60
N ASP A 119 9.70 -0.51 -11.10
CA ASP A 119 10.13 -1.27 -12.28
C ASP A 119 10.22 -2.78 -11.99
N ALA A 120 10.19 -3.57 -13.06
CA ALA A 120 10.30 -5.03 -13.02
C ALA A 120 11.20 -5.53 -14.17
N LEU A 121 12.16 -6.39 -13.81
CA LEU A 121 13.04 -7.05 -14.76
C LEU A 121 12.41 -8.38 -15.18
N ALA A 122 12.18 -8.55 -16.47
CA ALA A 122 11.45 -9.72 -16.98
C ALA A 122 12.16 -11.05 -16.69
N GLU A 123 13.50 -11.02 -16.59
CA GLU A 123 14.33 -12.19 -16.24
C GLU A 123 14.12 -12.71 -14.81
N ASP A 124 13.62 -11.88 -13.92
CA ASP A 124 13.37 -12.24 -12.51
C ASP A 124 11.94 -12.79 -12.29
N TRP A 125 11.06 -12.64 -13.31
CA TRP A 125 9.64 -12.99 -13.18
C TRP A 125 9.32 -14.33 -13.85
N VAL A 126 8.38 -15.08 -13.26
CA VAL A 126 7.86 -16.33 -13.87
C VAL A 126 6.96 -16.05 -15.06
N LEU A 127 6.18 -14.98 -15.01
CA LEU A 127 5.31 -14.52 -16.10
C LEU A 127 5.70 -13.09 -16.49
N PRO A 128 5.52 -12.65 -17.74
CA PRO A 128 5.92 -11.31 -18.19
C PRO A 128 5.27 -10.20 -17.34
N PRO A 129 6.05 -9.32 -16.69
CA PRO A 129 5.53 -8.35 -15.73
C PRO A 129 4.61 -7.28 -16.33
N PHE A 130 4.73 -6.99 -17.62
CA PHE A 130 3.91 -6.00 -18.34
C PHE A 130 2.95 -6.67 -19.35
N THR A 131 2.48 -7.86 -19.02
CA THR A 131 1.41 -8.56 -19.74
C THR A 131 0.46 -9.14 -18.69
N LEU A 132 -0.76 -8.61 -18.61
CA LEU A 132 -1.75 -9.15 -17.69
C LEU A 132 -2.05 -10.60 -18.05
N THR A 133 -1.63 -11.52 -17.19
CA THR A 133 -1.78 -12.96 -17.42
C THR A 133 -2.63 -13.56 -16.31
N GLU A 134 -3.75 -14.18 -16.67
CA GLU A 134 -4.55 -14.95 -15.73
C GLU A 134 -3.93 -16.35 -15.57
N ASN A 135 -3.61 -16.71 -14.33
CA ASN A 135 -3.11 -18.03 -13.98
C ASN A 135 -3.53 -18.41 -12.57
N ASP A 136 -4.05 -19.62 -12.39
CA ASP A 136 -4.46 -20.18 -11.09
C ASP A 136 -5.36 -19.23 -10.26
N GLY A 137 -6.32 -18.57 -10.91
CA GLY A 137 -7.28 -17.68 -10.27
C GLY A 137 -6.72 -16.30 -9.89
N PHE A 138 -5.53 -15.94 -10.40
CA PHE A 138 -4.90 -14.63 -10.20
C PHE A 138 -4.56 -13.97 -11.54
N PHE A 139 -4.66 -12.66 -11.55
CA PHE A 139 -4.06 -11.78 -12.56
C PHE A 139 -2.64 -11.42 -12.14
N PHE A 140 -1.66 -11.85 -12.91
CA PHE A 140 -0.24 -11.53 -12.73
C PHE A 140 0.15 -10.33 -13.58
N GLY A 141 0.98 -9.46 -13.03
CA GLY A 141 1.56 -8.30 -13.70
C GLY A 141 2.00 -7.22 -12.71
N ARG A 142 2.97 -6.39 -13.08
CA ARG A 142 3.41 -5.24 -12.28
C ARG A 142 2.33 -4.15 -12.30
N GLY A 143 1.90 -3.70 -11.11
CA GLY A 143 0.78 -2.78 -10.92
C GLY A 143 -0.57 -3.48 -10.77
N THR A 144 -0.61 -4.82 -10.70
CA THR A 144 -1.87 -5.54 -10.49
C THR A 144 -2.47 -5.30 -9.10
N THR A 145 -1.69 -4.85 -8.15
CA THR A 145 -2.17 -4.37 -6.85
C THR A 145 -1.87 -2.90 -6.66
N ASP A 146 -0.68 -2.45 -7.04
CA ASP A 146 -0.10 -1.15 -6.74
C ASP A 146 0.23 -0.37 -8.02
N ASN A 147 -0.55 0.62 -8.46
CA ASN A 147 -1.93 0.95 -8.09
C ASN A 147 -2.85 0.93 -9.32
N LYS A 148 -2.44 0.25 -10.44
CA LYS A 148 -3.26 0.20 -11.67
C LYS A 148 -4.59 -0.50 -11.48
N TYR A 149 -4.71 -1.38 -10.48
CA TYR A 149 -5.98 -1.92 -10.05
C TYR A 149 -6.95 -0.81 -9.58
N GLY A 150 -6.46 0.09 -8.71
CA GLY A 150 -7.23 1.23 -8.24
C GLY A 150 -7.65 2.15 -9.39
N ILE A 151 -6.70 2.47 -10.29
CA ILE A 151 -6.97 3.25 -11.50
C ILE A 151 -8.04 2.60 -12.37
N ALA A 152 -7.91 1.31 -12.70
CA ALA A 152 -8.87 0.59 -13.51
C ALA A 152 -10.27 0.59 -12.89
N SER A 153 -10.35 0.35 -11.58
CA SER A 153 -11.60 0.30 -10.83
C SER A 153 -12.31 1.65 -10.82
N LEU A 154 -11.60 2.73 -10.55
CA LEU A 154 -12.15 4.09 -10.50
C LEU A 154 -12.57 4.59 -11.89
N VAL A 155 -11.73 4.41 -12.91
CA VAL A 155 -12.04 4.82 -14.30
C VAL A 155 -13.23 4.04 -14.83
N HIS A 156 -13.26 2.71 -14.65
CA HIS A 156 -14.39 1.88 -15.05
C HIS A 156 -15.69 2.32 -14.35
N THR A 157 -15.62 2.62 -13.04
CA THR A 157 -16.78 3.09 -12.28
C THR A 157 -17.34 4.40 -12.87
N PHE A 158 -16.46 5.37 -13.19
CA PHE A 158 -16.90 6.62 -13.84
C PHE A 158 -17.53 6.37 -15.22
N ILE A 159 -16.92 5.54 -16.04
CA ILE A 159 -17.44 5.14 -17.36
C ILE A 159 -18.81 4.48 -17.22
N ARG A 160 -18.93 3.49 -16.36
CA ARG A 160 -20.18 2.75 -16.12
C ARG A 160 -21.31 3.68 -15.67
N LEU A 161 -21.07 4.50 -14.65
CA LEU A 161 -22.07 5.46 -14.14
C LEU A 161 -22.48 6.46 -15.22
N LYS A 162 -21.57 6.94 -16.05
CA LYS A 162 -21.85 7.83 -17.17
C LYS A 162 -22.71 7.16 -18.24
N GLN A 163 -22.38 5.93 -18.62
CA GLN A 163 -23.13 5.12 -19.60
C GLN A 163 -24.53 4.74 -19.11
N GLU A 164 -24.70 4.54 -17.79
CA GLU A 164 -26.02 4.30 -17.17
C GLU A 164 -26.88 5.57 -17.09
N GLY A 165 -26.35 6.74 -17.50
CA GLY A 165 -27.06 8.03 -17.39
C GLY A 165 -27.21 8.51 -15.94
N TRP A 166 -26.46 7.93 -14.99
CA TRP A 166 -26.44 8.39 -13.61
C TRP A 166 -25.76 9.77 -13.49
N SER A 167 -26.26 10.60 -12.59
CA SER A 167 -25.66 11.90 -12.28
C SER A 167 -25.48 12.03 -10.78
N PRO A 168 -24.27 12.42 -10.32
CA PRO A 168 -24.04 12.70 -8.92
C PRO A 168 -24.82 13.95 -8.47
N ARG A 169 -25.02 14.09 -7.16
CA ARG A 169 -25.63 15.27 -6.52
C ARG A 169 -24.59 16.28 -6.03
N ARG A 170 -23.30 15.92 -6.07
CA ARG A 170 -22.14 16.76 -5.89
C ARG A 170 -21.04 16.32 -6.85
N ASP A 171 -20.13 17.21 -7.21
CA ASP A 171 -19.05 16.89 -8.13
C ASP A 171 -18.15 15.79 -7.56
N LEU A 172 -17.74 14.88 -8.43
CA LEU A 172 -16.74 13.86 -8.15
C LEU A 172 -15.51 14.10 -8.99
N TYR A 173 -14.32 13.90 -8.42
CA TYR A 173 -13.07 14.07 -9.14
C TYR A 173 -12.20 12.84 -9.01
N LEU A 174 -11.67 12.33 -10.13
CA LEU A 174 -10.50 11.47 -10.15
C LEU A 174 -9.26 12.35 -10.23
N VAL A 175 -8.26 12.09 -9.42
CA VAL A 175 -6.97 12.78 -9.42
C VAL A 175 -5.88 11.73 -9.39
N PHE A 176 -5.20 11.55 -10.52
CA PHE A 176 -4.19 10.52 -10.70
C PHE A 176 -2.81 11.13 -10.89
N SER A 177 -1.87 10.76 -10.04
CA SER A 177 -0.47 11.15 -10.12
C SER A 177 0.33 10.24 -11.06
N GLY A 178 1.52 10.68 -11.43
CA GLY A 178 2.38 9.94 -12.36
C GLY A 178 3.77 9.63 -11.83
N ASP A 179 4.07 9.90 -10.55
CA ASP A 179 5.39 9.70 -9.92
C ASP A 179 5.32 9.48 -8.42
N GLU A 180 4.29 8.79 -7.93
CA GLU A 180 4.12 8.45 -6.51
C GLU A 180 5.30 7.62 -6.01
N GLU A 181 5.68 6.60 -6.77
CA GLU A 181 6.75 5.63 -6.48
C GLU A 181 8.17 6.22 -6.54
N THR A 182 8.29 7.48 -6.91
CA THR A 182 9.60 8.08 -7.17
C THR A 182 9.78 9.45 -6.50
N GLY A 183 9.29 10.51 -7.12
CA GLY A 183 9.56 11.88 -6.68
C GLY A 183 8.40 12.58 -6.01
N MET A 184 7.18 12.09 -6.21
CA MET A 184 5.93 12.69 -5.74
C MET A 184 5.77 14.18 -6.14
N ILE A 185 6.38 14.58 -7.27
CA ILE A 185 6.31 15.96 -7.77
C ILE A 185 4.90 16.27 -8.28
N SER A 186 4.36 15.36 -9.12
CA SER A 186 2.99 15.49 -9.63
C SER A 186 1.98 15.36 -8.50
N THR A 187 2.19 14.45 -7.55
CA THR A 187 1.35 14.24 -6.37
C THR A 187 1.21 15.51 -5.54
N ARG A 188 2.34 16.15 -5.19
CA ARG A 188 2.35 17.41 -4.43
C ARG A 188 1.66 18.54 -5.18
N ALA A 189 1.98 18.69 -6.46
CA ALA A 189 1.39 19.73 -7.29
C ALA A 189 -0.12 19.55 -7.48
N GLN A 190 -0.59 18.31 -7.63
CA GLN A 190 -2.02 18.00 -7.68
C GLN A 190 -2.72 18.24 -6.35
N ALA A 191 -2.08 17.96 -5.22
CA ALA A 191 -2.66 18.28 -3.91
C ALA A 191 -2.80 19.80 -3.72
N ASP A 192 -1.85 20.62 -4.20
CA ASP A 192 -1.96 22.08 -4.23
C ASP A 192 -3.08 22.56 -5.16
N TYR A 193 -3.19 21.96 -6.35
CA TYR A 193 -4.27 22.24 -7.28
C TYR A 193 -5.64 21.92 -6.67
N VAL A 194 -5.80 20.75 -6.07
CA VAL A 194 -7.04 20.32 -5.41
C VAL A 194 -7.43 21.27 -4.28
N ALA A 195 -6.46 21.70 -3.47
CA ALA A 195 -6.72 22.63 -2.38
C ALA A 195 -7.17 24.01 -2.88
N ARG A 196 -6.63 24.47 -4.00
CA ARG A 196 -6.92 25.80 -4.55
C ARG A 196 -8.19 25.83 -5.41
N GLU A 197 -8.41 24.81 -6.24
CA GLU A 197 -9.42 24.84 -7.30
C GLU A 197 -10.66 23.96 -7.00
N ILE A 198 -10.53 22.94 -6.14
CA ILE A 198 -11.61 21.97 -5.89
C ILE A 198 -12.14 22.09 -4.46
N ASP A 199 -11.27 22.20 -3.46
CA ASP A 199 -11.59 22.29 -2.03
C ASP A 199 -12.60 21.21 -1.59
N PRO A 200 -12.23 19.91 -1.63
CA PRO A 200 -13.16 18.81 -1.40
C PRO A 200 -13.61 18.70 0.06
N ALA A 201 -14.74 18.02 0.28
CA ALA A 201 -15.20 17.66 1.62
C ALA A 201 -14.23 16.67 2.30
N TYR A 202 -13.71 15.73 1.53
CA TYR A 202 -12.72 14.73 1.92
C TYR A 202 -12.15 14.05 0.66
N VAL A 203 -11.13 13.24 0.90
CA VAL A 203 -10.39 12.54 -0.15
C VAL A 203 -10.42 11.04 0.12
N LEU A 204 -10.72 10.24 -0.89
CA LEU A 204 -10.70 8.78 -0.87
C LEU A 204 -9.51 8.29 -1.71
N ASN A 205 -8.70 7.39 -1.17
CA ASN A 205 -7.59 6.82 -1.91
C ASN A 205 -7.88 5.37 -2.29
N SER A 206 -7.48 4.96 -3.49
CA SER A 206 -7.62 3.59 -3.98
C SER A 206 -6.41 2.70 -3.66
N ASP A 207 -5.35 3.30 -3.12
CA ASP A 207 -4.01 2.73 -3.01
C ASP A 207 -3.75 1.92 -1.74
N ALA A 208 -4.69 1.88 -0.82
CA ALA A 208 -4.61 1.11 0.41
C ALA A 208 -6.01 0.74 0.93
N GLY A 209 -6.06 0.05 2.04
CA GLY A 209 -7.30 -0.52 2.57
C GLY A 209 -7.64 -1.85 1.90
N GLY A 210 -8.89 -2.27 2.02
CA GLY A 210 -9.39 -3.51 1.42
C GLY A 210 -9.75 -4.58 2.43
N ILE A 211 -10.21 -5.71 1.93
CA ILE A 211 -10.70 -6.81 2.76
C ILE A 211 -9.56 -7.80 3.01
N THR A 212 -9.22 -7.99 4.27
CA THR A 212 -8.26 -9.02 4.69
C THR A 212 -8.97 -10.37 4.74
N LEU A 213 -8.38 -11.37 4.09
CA LEU A 213 -8.84 -12.75 4.10
C LEU A 213 -7.94 -13.63 4.99
N ALA A 214 -8.57 -14.59 5.66
CA ALA A 214 -7.86 -15.71 6.29
C ALA A 214 -7.27 -16.67 5.23
N PRO A 215 -6.38 -17.63 5.62
CA PRO A 215 -5.81 -18.60 4.68
C PRO A 215 -6.85 -19.45 3.92
N ASP A 216 -8.04 -19.63 4.49
CA ASP A 216 -9.17 -20.36 3.89
C ASP A 216 -10.12 -19.45 3.08
N ASN A 217 -9.72 -18.21 2.80
CA ASN A 217 -10.48 -17.15 2.14
C ASN A 217 -11.68 -16.60 2.94
N THR A 218 -11.81 -16.91 4.23
CA THR A 218 -12.82 -16.28 5.08
C THR A 218 -12.51 -14.79 5.28
N PRO A 219 -13.43 -13.85 4.99
CA PRO A 219 -13.22 -12.42 5.25
C PRO A 219 -13.09 -12.14 6.76
N LEU A 220 -12.05 -11.39 7.14
CA LEU A 220 -11.74 -11.07 8.54
C LEU A 220 -12.13 -9.63 8.91
N ALA A 221 -11.78 -8.67 8.06
CA ALA A 221 -12.08 -7.26 8.28
C ALA A 221 -11.95 -6.46 6.97
N MET A 222 -12.69 -5.35 6.89
CA MET A 222 -12.44 -4.27 5.93
C MET A 222 -11.49 -3.26 6.55
N GLY A 223 -10.25 -3.20 6.07
CA GLY A 223 -9.27 -2.21 6.45
C GLY A 223 -9.56 -0.85 5.82
N VAL A 224 -9.48 0.21 6.62
CA VAL A 224 -9.55 1.61 6.16
C VAL A 224 -8.25 2.28 6.56
N GLN A 225 -7.37 2.59 5.60
CA GLN A 225 -6.16 3.33 5.95
C GLN A 225 -6.53 4.78 6.31
N ALA A 226 -6.25 5.17 7.55
CA ALA A 226 -6.58 6.49 8.08
C ALA A 226 -5.34 7.27 8.55
N ALA A 227 -4.19 6.66 8.50
CA ALA A 227 -2.90 7.26 8.80
C ALA A 227 -1.78 6.52 8.06
N GLU A 228 -0.61 7.17 7.98
CA GLU A 228 0.62 6.58 7.48
C GLU A 228 1.83 7.20 8.16
N LYS A 229 2.93 6.45 8.25
CA LYS A 229 4.16 6.96 8.85
C LYS A 229 4.88 7.88 7.89
N THR A 230 5.45 8.96 8.43
CA THR A 230 6.27 9.87 7.65
C THR A 230 7.60 9.21 7.30
N PHE A 231 7.95 9.23 6.02
CA PHE A 231 9.23 8.75 5.51
C PHE A 231 10.28 9.86 5.61
N ALA A 232 11.43 9.55 6.25
CA ALA A 232 12.57 10.46 6.28
C ALA A 232 13.87 9.67 6.16
N THR A 233 14.77 10.14 5.29
CA THR A 233 16.08 9.53 5.10
C THR A 233 17.17 10.51 5.48
N PHE A 234 17.98 10.14 6.45
CA PHE A 234 19.13 10.91 6.91
C PHE A 234 20.41 10.29 6.40
N GLU A 235 21.30 11.14 5.87
CA GLU A 235 22.71 10.80 5.69
C GLU A 235 23.48 11.23 6.92
N MET A 236 24.26 10.32 7.48
CA MET A 236 25.16 10.56 8.60
C MET A 236 26.59 10.46 8.11
N THR A 237 27.39 11.51 8.31
CA THR A 237 28.78 11.55 7.85
C THR A 237 29.72 11.91 8.99
N VAL A 238 30.80 11.15 9.11
CA VAL A 238 31.98 11.47 9.96
C VAL A 238 33.15 11.72 9.05
N THR A 239 33.91 12.79 9.30
CA THR A 239 35.13 13.11 8.57
C THR A 239 36.34 13.05 9.47
N ASN A 240 37.53 12.75 8.88
CA ASN A 240 38.80 12.63 9.57
C ASN A 240 39.92 13.11 8.63
N PRO A 241 41.00 13.71 9.12
CA PRO A 241 42.13 14.10 8.27
C PRO A 241 42.80 12.94 7.51
N GLY A 242 42.56 11.69 7.93
CA GLY A 242 43.22 10.52 7.35
C GLY A 242 44.64 10.34 7.87
N GLY A 243 45.43 9.56 7.14
CA GLY A 243 46.83 9.27 7.47
C GLY A 243 47.23 7.88 7.01
N HIS A 244 48.51 7.53 7.30
CA HIS A 244 49.05 6.21 6.97
C HIS A 244 48.59 5.17 8.01
N SER A 245 48.05 4.02 7.57
CA SER A 245 47.47 3.00 8.45
C SER A 245 48.43 2.42 9.50
N SER A 246 49.77 2.47 9.24
CA SER A 246 50.77 2.06 10.20
C SER A 246 50.93 3.02 11.40
N ARG A 247 50.24 4.16 11.39
CA ARG A 247 50.24 5.15 12.48
C ARG A 247 48.75 5.35 12.94
N PRO A 248 48.22 4.38 13.69
CA PRO A 248 46.82 4.43 14.11
C PRO A 248 46.57 5.65 14.99
N ARG A 249 45.40 6.28 14.81
CA ARG A 249 44.92 7.42 15.58
C ARG A 249 43.76 6.98 16.46
N ALA A 250 43.55 7.69 17.56
CA ALA A 250 42.36 7.46 18.41
C ALA A 250 41.05 7.85 17.71
N ASP A 251 41.10 8.87 16.83
CA ASP A 251 40.01 9.32 16.01
C ASP A 251 40.02 8.60 14.65
N ASN A 252 38.99 7.83 14.35
CA ASN A 252 38.84 7.10 13.10
C ASN A 252 37.38 7.20 12.65
N ALA A 253 37.15 7.71 11.42
CA ALA A 253 35.79 7.95 10.90
C ALA A 253 34.93 6.68 10.85
N ILE A 254 35.53 5.52 10.54
CA ILE A 254 34.80 4.25 10.54
C ILE A 254 34.39 3.86 11.97
N TYR A 255 35.26 3.98 12.93
CA TYR A 255 34.94 3.58 14.31
C TYR A 255 33.91 4.49 14.95
N GLU A 256 34.01 5.81 14.73
CA GLU A 256 33.04 6.79 15.23
C GLU A 256 31.68 6.59 14.60
N LEU A 257 31.59 6.35 13.28
CA LEU A 257 30.32 6.05 12.63
C LEU A 257 29.74 4.70 13.08
N SER A 258 30.60 3.68 13.26
CA SER A 258 30.16 2.36 13.74
C SER A 258 29.55 2.42 15.15
N ASP A 259 30.16 3.20 16.05
CA ASP A 259 29.61 3.44 17.39
C ASP A 259 28.24 4.14 17.31
N ALA A 260 28.12 5.16 16.46
CA ALA A 260 26.85 5.85 16.23
C ALA A 260 25.75 4.88 15.73
N LEU A 261 26.08 4.02 14.77
CA LEU A 261 25.14 3.03 14.22
C LEU A 261 24.72 1.98 15.25
N GLN A 262 25.64 1.52 16.11
CA GLN A 262 25.30 0.60 17.19
C GLN A 262 24.36 1.23 18.20
N LYS A 263 24.59 2.51 18.56
CA LYS A 263 23.68 3.26 19.44
C LYS A 263 22.29 3.41 18.84
N ILE A 264 22.19 3.73 17.53
CA ILE A 264 20.89 3.78 16.83
C ILE A 264 20.20 2.41 16.85
N ALA A 265 20.94 1.33 16.56
CA ALA A 265 20.39 -0.03 16.54
C ALA A 265 19.85 -0.46 17.91
N ALA A 266 20.50 -0.03 18.99
CA ALA A 266 20.07 -0.33 20.34
C ALA A 266 18.94 0.57 20.85
N TYR A 267 18.78 1.76 20.26
CA TYR A 267 17.81 2.76 20.72
C TYR A 267 16.38 2.30 20.50
N LYS A 268 15.55 2.51 21.50
CA LYS A 268 14.11 2.26 21.45
C LYS A 268 13.39 3.59 21.55
N PHE A 269 12.85 4.06 20.44
CA PHE A 269 12.01 5.25 20.47
C PHE A 269 10.88 5.10 21.50
N PRO A 270 10.42 6.19 22.12
CA PRO A 270 9.27 6.16 23.02
C PRO A 270 8.06 5.50 22.35
N VAL A 271 7.32 4.73 23.14
CA VAL A 271 6.05 4.14 22.68
C VAL A 271 5.06 5.25 22.41
N GLN A 272 4.38 5.13 21.29
CA GLN A 272 3.30 6.02 20.89
C GLN A 272 2.03 5.21 20.66
N ALA A 273 0.92 5.73 21.15
CA ALA A 273 -0.36 5.06 21.09
C ALA A 273 -1.44 6.10 20.84
N SER A 274 -1.91 6.18 19.60
CA SER A 274 -3.09 6.96 19.28
C SER A 274 -4.37 6.14 19.50
N PRO A 275 -5.55 6.78 19.57
CA PRO A 275 -6.82 6.06 19.55
C PRO A 275 -6.96 5.10 18.35
N LEU A 276 -6.42 5.49 17.18
CA LEU A 276 -6.40 4.69 15.97
C LEU A 276 -5.60 3.40 16.15
N THR A 277 -4.33 3.51 16.55
CA THR A 277 -3.44 2.35 16.69
C THR A 277 -3.87 1.42 17.82
N ARG A 278 -4.42 1.96 18.92
CA ARG A 278 -5.01 1.15 20.01
C ARG A 278 -6.23 0.37 19.54
N SER A 279 -7.17 1.03 18.84
CA SER A 279 -8.35 0.36 18.29
C SER A 279 -7.97 -0.73 17.33
N PHE A 280 -7.01 -0.46 16.44
CA PHE A 280 -6.50 -1.43 15.46
C PHE A 280 -5.88 -2.65 16.15
N LEU A 281 -4.93 -2.45 17.08
CA LEU A 281 -4.28 -3.56 17.79
C LEU A 281 -5.28 -4.35 18.65
N GLY A 282 -6.25 -3.67 19.27
CA GLY A 282 -7.32 -4.32 20.01
C GLY A 282 -8.16 -5.26 19.16
N ALA A 283 -8.57 -4.79 17.96
CA ALA A 283 -9.34 -5.61 17.02
C ALA A 283 -8.50 -6.75 16.43
N LEU A 284 -7.28 -6.46 15.97
CA LEU A 284 -6.37 -7.47 15.43
C LEU A 284 -6.04 -8.54 16.45
N GLY A 285 -5.87 -8.16 17.73
CA GLY A 285 -5.61 -9.08 18.82
C GLY A 285 -6.75 -10.06 19.12
N GLN A 286 -7.99 -9.81 18.66
CA GLN A 286 -9.10 -10.77 18.81
C GLN A 286 -8.96 -11.95 17.85
N ILE A 287 -8.35 -11.73 16.67
CA ILE A 287 -8.20 -12.74 15.63
C ILE A 287 -6.79 -13.31 15.56
N THR A 288 -5.81 -12.68 16.23
CA THR A 288 -4.43 -13.15 16.29
C THR A 288 -4.27 -14.17 17.44
N PRO A 289 -3.86 -15.42 17.15
CA PRO A 289 -3.67 -16.43 18.20
C PRO A 289 -2.39 -16.20 19.02
N GLY A 290 -2.33 -16.83 20.19
CA GLY A 290 -1.11 -16.93 20.99
C GLY A 290 -0.72 -15.63 21.72
N GLU A 291 0.58 -15.55 22.04
CA GLU A 291 1.16 -14.48 22.87
C GLU A 291 1.06 -13.10 22.21
N THR A 292 1.28 -13.04 20.89
CA THR A 292 1.17 -11.77 20.14
C THR A 292 -0.23 -11.18 20.20
N GLY A 293 -1.28 -12.00 20.01
CA GLY A 293 -2.66 -11.51 20.11
C GLY A 293 -3.03 -11.08 21.53
N ALA A 294 -2.53 -11.78 22.56
CA ALA A 294 -2.71 -11.38 23.97
C ALA A 294 -2.03 -10.04 24.24
N ALA A 295 -0.79 -9.85 23.77
CA ALA A 295 -0.06 -8.60 23.90
C ALA A 295 -0.73 -7.42 23.17
N MET A 296 -1.28 -7.66 21.98
CA MET A 296 -2.06 -6.63 21.25
C MET A 296 -3.26 -6.16 22.06
N ARG A 297 -4.02 -7.07 22.67
CA ARG A 297 -5.18 -6.73 23.52
C ARG A 297 -4.75 -6.00 24.80
N ALA A 298 -3.67 -6.46 25.45
CA ALA A 298 -3.13 -5.82 26.65
C ALA A 298 -2.66 -4.40 26.37
N PHE A 299 -1.87 -4.19 25.30
CA PHE A 299 -1.44 -2.86 24.87
C PHE A 299 -2.62 -1.95 24.50
N ALA A 300 -3.63 -2.46 23.81
CA ALA A 300 -4.83 -1.68 23.48
C ALA A 300 -5.58 -1.20 24.74
N ALA A 301 -5.62 -2.02 25.78
CA ALA A 301 -6.21 -1.66 27.07
C ALA A 301 -5.33 -0.68 27.85
N ASP A 302 -4.02 -0.99 27.97
CA ASP A 302 -3.02 -0.16 28.66
C ASP A 302 -1.76 -0.02 27.79
N PRO A 303 -1.55 1.14 27.14
CA PRO A 303 -0.36 1.38 26.33
C PRO A 303 0.95 1.44 27.11
N ALA A 304 0.90 1.44 28.46
CA ALA A 304 2.07 1.40 29.32
C ALA A 304 2.43 -0.02 29.79
N ASP A 305 1.68 -1.05 29.39
CA ASP A 305 1.99 -2.45 29.71
C ASP A 305 3.34 -2.87 29.10
N GLU A 306 4.38 -2.89 29.95
CA GLU A 306 5.75 -3.18 29.54
C GLU A 306 5.90 -4.61 28.97
N ALA A 307 5.15 -5.58 29.48
CA ALA A 307 5.21 -6.95 28.98
C ALA A 307 4.61 -7.05 27.58
N ALA A 308 3.48 -6.40 27.35
CA ALA A 308 2.88 -6.31 26.02
C ALA A 308 3.79 -5.57 25.03
N ILE A 309 4.36 -4.44 25.45
CA ILE A 309 5.32 -3.66 24.64
C ILE A 309 6.53 -4.51 24.25
N ALA A 310 7.08 -5.31 25.17
CA ALA A 310 8.23 -6.16 24.88
C ALA A 310 7.93 -7.21 23.80
N VAL A 311 6.78 -7.88 23.90
CA VAL A 311 6.34 -8.87 22.89
C VAL A 311 6.13 -8.22 21.54
N LEU A 312 5.41 -7.09 21.47
CA LEU A 312 5.09 -6.40 20.23
C LEU A 312 6.31 -5.78 19.56
N ARG A 313 7.29 -5.29 20.36
CA ARG A 313 8.57 -4.77 19.82
C ARG A 313 9.48 -5.86 19.24
N ALA A 314 9.39 -7.08 19.76
CA ALA A 314 10.18 -8.20 19.25
C ALA A 314 9.67 -8.73 17.91
N ASN A 315 8.45 -8.39 17.53
CA ASN A 315 7.83 -8.85 16.29
C ASN A 315 7.93 -7.76 15.20
N PRO A 316 8.62 -8.03 14.06
CA PRO A 316 8.76 -7.09 12.94
C PRO A 316 7.42 -6.56 12.39
N GLU A 317 6.36 -7.38 12.43
CA GLU A 317 5.03 -7.01 11.91
C GLU A 317 4.30 -5.98 12.80
N THR A 318 4.70 -5.85 14.07
CA THR A 318 4.00 -4.98 15.02
C THR A 318 4.84 -3.82 15.54
N VAL A 319 6.18 -3.92 15.48
CA VAL A 319 7.07 -2.89 16.04
C VAL A 319 6.79 -1.50 15.45
N GLY A 320 6.45 -1.43 14.16
CA GLY A 320 6.11 -0.19 13.45
C GLY A 320 4.86 0.49 14.00
N THR A 321 3.90 -0.25 14.54
CA THR A 321 2.65 0.29 15.08
C THR A 321 2.82 0.98 16.44
N LEU A 322 3.93 0.67 17.14
CA LEU A 322 4.22 1.18 18.48
C LEU A 322 4.98 2.52 18.51
N GLY A 323 5.39 3.04 17.36
CA GLY A 323 6.13 4.30 17.32
C GLY A 323 7.05 4.47 16.12
N THR A 324 7.94 5.44 16.22
CA THR A 324 8.98 5.72 15.22
C THR A 324 10.00 4.57 15.17
N THR A 325 10.44 4.23 13.97
CA THR A 325 11.52 3.25 13.73
C THR A 325 12.56 3.84 12.78
N CYS A 326 13.84 3.62 13.06
CA CYS A 326 14.96 4.02 12.19
C CYS A 326 15.90 2.84 11.98
N VAL A 327 16.32 2.62 10.74
CA VAL A 327 17.26 1.55 10.37
C VAL A 327 18.35 2.08 9.43
N ALA A 328 19.58 1.64 9.62
CA ALA A 328 20.65 1.90 8.67
C ALA A 328 20.48 1.00 7.44
N THR A 329 20.47 1.62 6.25
CA THR A 329 20.22 0.91 4.98
C THR A 329 21.42 0.89 4.05
N MET A 330 22.34 1.86 4.17
CA MET A 330 23.55 1.93 3.35
C MET A 330 24.74 2.39 4.19
N LEU A 331 25.95 1.92 3.80
CA LEU A 331 27.20 2.29 4.44
C LEU A 331 28.31 2.38 3.39
N LYS A 332 29.12 3.46 3.46
CA LYS A 332 30.30 3.65 2.62
C LYS A 332 31.40 4.28 3.44
N ALA A 333 32.62 3.75 3.38
CA ALA A 333 33.74 4.28 4.14
C ALA A 333 35.10 3.93 3.51
N GLY A 334 36.11 4.80 3.75
CA GLY A 334 37.46 4.60 3.30
C GLY A 334 37.68 4.68 1.79
N HIS A 335 38.93 4.63 1.33
CA HIS A 335 39.28 4.70 -0.09
C HIS A 335 40.51 3.83 -0.45
N ALA A 336 41.26 3.39 0.54
CA ALA A 336 42.45 2.54 0.35
C ALA A 336 42.73 1.70 1.61
N GLU A 337 43.21 0.48 1.42
CA GLU A 337 43.50 -0.48 2.51
C GLU A 337 44.60 -0.04 3.47
N ASN A 338 45.52 0.77 3.00
CA ASN A 338 46.70 1.24 3.76
C ASN A 338 46.58 2.71 4.21
N ALA A 339 45.39 3.31 4.15
CA ALA A 339 45.11 4.67 4.59
C ALA A 339 44.04 4.70 5.69
N LEU A 340 44.18 5.61 6.65
CA LEU A 340 43.11 5.92 7.59
C LEU A 340 41.94 6.57 6.82
N PRO A 341 40.69 6.21 7.11
CA PRO A 341 39.52 6.69 6.37
C PRO A 341 39.33 8.20 6.56
N GLN A 342 39.27 8.94 5.47
CA GLN A 342 38.99 10.38 5.50
C GLN A 342 37.53 10.69 5.73
N SER A 343 36.63 9.74 5.38
CA SER A 343 35.20 9.84 5.64
C SER A 343 34.57 8.47 5.81
N ALA A 344 33.50 8.43 6.56
CA ALA A 344 32.55 7.33 6.63
C ALA A 344 31.14 7.91 6.60
N THR A 345 30.25 7.32 5.78
CA THR A 345 28.88 7.80 5.56
C THR A 345 27.93 6.64 5.65
N ALA A 346 26.82 6.83 6.38
CA ALA A 346 25.70 5.89 6.44
C ALA A 346 24.40 6.57 6.06
N THR A 347 23.50 5.80 5.44
CA THR A 347 22.12 6.21 5.22
C THR A 347 21.23 5.54 6.27
N VAL A 348 20.45 6.35 6.98
CA VAL A 348 19.49 5.90 7.99
C VAL A 348 18.10 6.28 7.53
N ASN A 349 17.26 5.27 7.28
CA ASN A 349 15.87 5.47 6.94
C ASN A 349 14.99 5.39 8.19
N CYS A 350 14.12 6.37 8.36
CA CYS A 350 13.17 6.45 9.46
C CYS A 350 11.74 6.41 8.94
N ARG A 351 10.92 5.64 9.64
CA ARG A 351 9.45 5.66 9.53
C ARG A 351 8.91 6.29 10.79
N ILE A 352 8.55 7.55 10.68
CA ILE A 352 8.25 8.43 11.81
C ILE A 352 6.76 8.37 12.11
N PHE A 353 6.42 8.15 13.38
CA PHE A 353 5.02 8.09 13.80
C PHE A 353 4.33 9.45 13.61
N PRO A 354 3.06 9.50 13.17
CA PRO A 354 2.32 10.74 12.97
C PRO A 354 2.38 11.67 14.19
N GLY A 355 2.67 12.94 13.95
CA GLY A 355 2.77 13.96 14.99
C GLY A 355 4.14 14.09 15.68
N VAL A 356 5.14 13.25 15.34
CA VAL A 356 6.51 13.38 15.89
C VAL A 356 7.36 14.38 15.12
N GLY A 357 7.34 14.27 13.79
CA GLY A 357 8.12 15.10 12.89
C GLY A 357 9.58 14.68 12.70
N ALA A 358 10.12 15.03 11.53
CA ALA A 358 11.49 14.68 11.14
C ALA A 358 12.55 15.39 11.98
N ALA A 359 12.35 16.66 12.30
CA ALA A 359 13.28 17.44 13.12
C ALA A 359 13.42 16.89 14.55
N ALA A 360 12.31 16.49 15.19
CA ALA A 360 12.35 15.87 16.51
C ALA A 360 13.02 14.48 16.46
N THR A 361 12.80 13.72 15.39
CA THR A 361 13.46 12.43 15.17
C THR A 361 14.97 12.60 15.02
N GLU A 362 15.44 13.56 14.22
CA GLU A 362 16.87 13.88 14.08
C GLU A 362 17.48 14.30 15.42
N ALA A 363 16.81 15.16 16.18
CA ALA A 363 17.26 15.58 17.50
C ALA A 363 17.44 14.40 18.45
N ALA A 364 16.47 13.47 18.50
CA ALA A 364 16.58 12.25 19.30
C ALA A 364 17.76 11.36 18.87
N LEU A 365 17.99 11.21 17.57
CA LEU A 365 19.15 10.44 17.05
C LEU A 365 20.46 11.10 17.44
N ARG A 366 20.58 12.42 17.34
CA ARG A 366 21.78 13.17 17.77
C ARG A 366 22.05 13.01 19.26
N GLU A 367 21.03 13.10 20.11
CA GLU A 367 21.13 12.90 21.55
C GLU A 367 21.63 11.49 21.88
N VAL A 368 21.05 10.47 21.28
CA VAL A 368 21.42 9.06 21.48
C VAL A 368 22.87 8.80 21.06
N ILE A 369 23.30 9.37 19.96
CA ILE A 369 24.67 9.21 19.44
C ILE A 369 25.66 9.91 20.37
N GLY A 370 25.37 11.12 20.82
CA GLY A 370 26.23 11.88 21.73
C GLY A 370 27.62 12.17 21.16
N ASN A 371 27.75 12.34 19.85
CA ASN A 371 28.99 12.66 19.15
C ASN A 371 28.77 13.76 18.11
N ASP A 372 29.23 14.98 18.42
CA ASP A 372 29.03 16.17 17.57
C ASP A 372 29.80 16.11 16.23
N LYS A 373 30.69 15.17 16.05
CA LYS A 373 31.39 14.94 14.77
C LYS A 373 30.49 14.25 13.75
N VAL A 374 29.41 13.59 14.18
CA VAL A 374 28.43 12.98 13.28
C VAL A 374 27.54 14.07 12.70
N GLN A 375 27.75 14.38 11.43
CA GLN A 375 26.96 15.37 10.72
C GLN A 375 25.75 14.69 10.07
N PHE A 376 24.57 15.31 10.21
CA PHE A 376 23.33 14.84 9.61
C PHE A 376 22.95 15.70 8.42
N ARG A 377 22.46 15.07 7.38
CA ARG A 377 21.84 15.72 6.22
C ARG A 377 20.54 14.97 5.88
N LEU A 378 19.41 15.67 5.89
CA LEU A 378 18.15 15.12 5.42
C LEU A 378 18.18 15.00 3.89
N LEU A 379 17.92 13.80 3.35
CA LEU A 379 18.00 13.49 1.92
C LEU A 379 16.66 13.58 1.19
N THR A 380 15.56 13.61 1.94
CA THR A 380 14.21 13.57 1.40
C THR A 380 13.45 14.85 1.69
N ASP A 381 12.59 15.26 0.76
CA ASP A 381 11.53 16.23 1.05
C ASP A 381 10.47 15.55 1.90
N VAL A 382 10.44 15.88 3.18
CA VAL A 382 9.53 15.25 4.14
C VAL A 382 8.16 15.89 4.09
N THR A 383 7.12 15.07 3.96
CA THR A 383 5.73 15.48 4.16
C THR A 383 5.21 14.85 5.45
N GLU A 384 5.01 15.67 6.48
CA GLU A 384 4.42 15.22 7.73
C GLU A 384 2.91 15.06 7.56
N SER A 385 2.41 13.84 7.74
CA SER A 385 1.01 13.48 7.54
C SER A 385 0.34 13.15 8.88
N PRO A 386 -0.66 13.94 9.31
CA PRO A 386 -1.42 13.62 10.53
C PRO A 386 -2.36 12.44 10.29
N GLU A 387 -2.85 11.85 11.39
CA GLU A 387 -3.95 10.89 11.32
C GLU A 387 -5.24 11.59 10.82
N SER A 388 -6.03 10.87 10.03
CA SER A 388 -7.36 11.30 9.58
C SER A 388 -8.46 10.61 10.38
N ALA A 389 -9.46 11.37 10.80
CA ALA A 389 -10.73 10.76 11.16
C ALA A 389 -11.43 10.23 9.87
N VAL A 390 -12.05 9.06 9.96
CA VAL A 390 -12.93 8.57 8.89
C VAL A 390 -14.19 9.42 8.86
N PRO A 391 -14.52 10.14 7.77
CA PRO A 391 -15.72 10.97 7.72
C PRO A 391 -16.98 10.15 7.97
N GLY A 392 -17.95 10.73 8.70
CA GLY A 392 -19.18 10.01 9.11
C GLY A 392 -19.98 9.46 7.93
N GLU A 393 -20.09 10.22 6.83
CA GLU A 393 -20.76 9.76 5.61
C GLU A 393 -20.00 8.62 4.91
N VAL A 394 -18.66 8.62 4.96
CA VAL A 394 -17.83 7.51 4.44
C VAL A 394 -18.03 6.27 5.31
N SER A 395 -18.02 6.40 6.63
CA SER A 395 -18.27 5.29 7.55
C SER A 395 -19.65 4.66 7.32
N ALA A 396 -20.70 5.49 7.13
CA ALA A 396 -22.05 5.03 6.87
C ALA A 396 -22.17 4.31 5.51
N ALA A 397 -21.57 4.88 4.46
CA ALA A 397 -21.56 4.28 3.13
C ALA A 397 -20.78 2.95 3.12
N LEU A 398 -19.60 2.91 3.74
CA LEU A 398 -18.83 1.68 3.90
C LEU A 398 -19.63 0.61 4.64
N ARG A 399 -20.26 0.95 5.77
CA ARG A 399 -21.09 -0.01 6.53
C ARG A 399 -22.18 -0.61 5.65
N LYS A 400 -22.92 0.23 4.91
CA LYS A 400 -23.99 -0.22 4.03
C LYS A 400 -23.49 -1.12 2.91
N VAL A 401 -22.39 -0.73 2.23
CA VAL A 401 -21.83 -1.49 1.11
C VAL A 401 -21.18 -2.80 1.58
N ILE A 402 -20.47 -2.77 2.71
CA ILE A 402 -19.84 -3.96 3.26
C ILE A 402 -20.90 -4.93 3.79
N ASP A 403 -21.95 -4.47 4.49
CA ASP A 403 -23.03 -5.35 4.96
C ASP A 403 -23.79 -6.02 3.82
N ALA A 404 -23.96 -5.34 2.68
CA ALA A 404 -24.58 -5.94 1.50
C ALA A 404 -23.75 -7.05 0.87
N ARG A 405 -22.41 -6.98 0.98
CA ARG A 405 -21.46 -7.94 0.39
C ARG A 405 -20.98 -9.00 1.39
N TYR A 406 -20.74 -8.57 2.62
CA TYR A 406 -20.14 -9.33 3.72
C TYR A 406 -20.84 -8.97 5.02
N PRO A 407 -22.05 -9.52 5.29
CA PRO A 407 -22.86 -9.14 6.45
C PRO A 407 -22.11 -9.26 7.77
N GLY A 408 -22.06 -8.16 8.52
CA GLY A 408 -21.40 -8.13 9.85
C GLY A 408 -19.88 -8.06 9.83
N LEU A 409 -19.22 -7.94 8.67
CA LEU A 409 -17.77 -7.83 8.60
C LEU A 409 -17.28 -6.57 9.35
N PRO A 410 -16.31 -6.66 10.28
CA PRO A 410 -15.74 -5.50 10.94
C PRO A 410 -15.11 -4.51 9.93
N ILE A 411 -15.31 -3.20 10.18
CA ILE A 411 -14.59 -2.14 9.47
C ILE A 411 -13.57 -1.56 10.45
N GLN A 412 -12.30 -1.65 10.09
CA GLN A 412 -11.20 -1.33 10.99
C GLN A 412 -10.28 -0.27 10.39
N PRO A 413 -10.31 0.98 10.91
CA PRO A 413 -9.29 1.97 10.59
C PRO A 413 -7.91 1.54 11.09
N TYR A 414 -6.87 1.81 10.30
CA TYR A 414 -5.48 1.45 10.64
C TYR A 414 -4.47 2.49 10.12
N MET A 415 -3.25 2.40 10.65
CA MET A 415 -2.09 3.17 10.20
C MET A 415 -1.20 2.29 9.33
N GLU A 416 -0.88 2.78 8.13
CA GLU A 416 0.07 2.13 7.23
C GLU A 416 1.51 2.51 7.58
N SER A 417 2.44 1.59 7.36
CA SER A 417 3.88 1.85 7.50
C SER A 417 4.51 2.43 6.24
N GLY A 418 3.91 2.18 5.08
CA GLY A 418 4.23 2.80 3.80
C GLY A 418 3.66 4.21 3.69
N GLY A 419 3.99 4.91 2.59
CA GLY A 419 3.40 6.17 2.21
C GLY A 419 2.47 5.99 1.02
N THR A 420 1.58 6.94 0.79
CA THR A 420 0.70 7.03 -0.39
C THR A 420 0.51 8.49 -0.79
N ASP A 421 -0.09 8.77 -1.95
CA ASP A 421 -0.54 10.12 -2.34
C ASP A 421 -1.31 10.83 -1.22
N GLY A 422 -2.01 10.06 -0.39
CA GLY A 422 -2.87 10.55 0.70
C GLY A 422 -2.18 11.46 1.71
N MET A 423 -0.86 11.27 1.93
CA MET A 423 -0.10 12.09 2.88
C MET A 423 -0.14 13.57 2.53
N HIS A 424 -0.09 13.92 1.25
CA HIS A 424 -0.06 15.30 0.80
C HIS A 424 -1.39 16.02 1.02
N TYR A 425 -2.49 15.28 0.99
CA TYR A 425 -3.84 15.82 1.25
C TYR A 425 -4.08 15.96 2.75
N ARG A 426 -3.66 14.98 3.58
CA ARG A 426 -3.71 15.10 5.05
C ARG A 426 -2.88 16.26 5.55
N ALA A 427 -1.68 16.47 4.99
CA ALA A 427 -0.80 17.60 5.33
C ALA A 427 -1.45 18.97 5.04
N ARG A 428 -2.43 19.03 4.12
CA ARG A 428 -3.23 20.21 3.80
C ARG A 428 -4.54 20.30 4.57
N GLY A 429 -4.76 19.40 5.53
CA GLY A 429 -5.93 19.39 6.42
C GLY A 429 -7.17 18.71 5.88
N TYR A 430 -7.08 18.02 4.74
CA TYR A 430 -8.21 17.23 4.23
C TYR A 430 -8.28 15.86 4.92
N ALA A 431 -9.46 15.50 5.40
CA ALA A 431 -9.71 14.14 5.83
C ALA A 431 -9.49 13.20 4.63
N THR A 432 -8.50 12.32 4.74
CA THR A 432 -8.09 11.43 3.65
C THR A 432 -7.98 10.01 4.16
N VAL A 433 -8.74 9.09 3.55
CA VAL A 433 -8.75 7.67 3.91
C VAL A 433 -8.66 6.82 2.66
N ALA A 434 -7.94 5.69 2.75
CA ALA A 434 -7.94 4.73 1.67
C ALA A 434 -8.91 3.58 1.95
N ILE A 435 -9.70 3.23 0.92
CA ILE A 435 -10.83 2.31 1.00
C ILE A 435 -10.90 1.39 -0.20
N SER A 436 -9.78 0.85 -0.65
CA SER A 436 -9.76 -0.12 -1.76
C SER A 436 -10.78 -1.25 -1.54
N GLY A 437 -11.39 -1.72 -2.62
CA GLY A 437 -12.41 -2.78 -2.56
C GLY A 437 -11.87 -4.19 -2.75
N GLY A 438 -10.57 -4.36 -2.95
CA GLY A 438 -9.92 -5.65 -3.16
C GLY A 438 -9.92 -6.51 -1.89
N ALA A 439 -10.01 -7.82 -2.09
CA ALA A 439 -9.92 -8.80 -1.00
C ALA A 439 -8.65 -9.65 -1.20
N SER A 440 -7.76 -9.68 -0.21
CA SER A 440 -6.49 -10.39 -0.31
C SER A 440 -6.09 -11.07 1.00
N ARG A 441 -5.34 -12.16 0.87
CA ARG A 441 -4.65 -12.76 2.01
C ARG A 441 -3.30 -12.07 2.19
N PRO A 442 -2.80 -11.87 3.42
CA PRO A 442 -1.50 -11.24 3.65
C PRO A 442 -0.35 -11.89 2.86
N GLN A 443 -0.37 -13.23 2.72
CA GLN A 443 0.65 -13.97 1.96
C GLN A 443 0.56 -13.79 0.44
N ASP A 444 -0.47 -13.16 -0.09
CA ASP A 444 -0.64 -12.87 -1.53
C ASP A 444 -0.40 -11.39 -1.86
N MET A 445 0.04 -10.61 -0.89
CA MET A 445 0.41 -9.21 -1.09
C MET A 445 1.86 -9.13 -1.60
N TYR A 446 2.01 -8.91 -2.90
CA TYR A 446 3.30 -8.87 -3.60
C TYR A 446 3.61 -7.49 -4.21
N ALA A 447 2.98 -6.41 -3.71
CA ALA A 447 3.33 -5.05 -4.12
C ALA A 447 4.86 -4.84 -4.03
N HIS A 448 5.48 -4.26 -5.05
CA HIS A 448 6.92 -4.10 -5.24
C HIS A 448 7.72 -5.42 -5.36
N GLY A 449 7.11 -6.57 -5.10
CA GLY A 449 7.76 -7.89 -5.15
C GLY A 449 7.76 -8.51 -6.56
N LEU A 450 8.38 -9.70 -6.63
CA LEU A 450 8.34 -10.52 -7.84
C LEU A 450 6.98 -11.21 -7.97
N ASN A 451 6.51 -11.32 -9.21
CA ASN A 451 5.25 -12.01 -9.53
C ASN A 451 4.03 -11.40 -8.79
N GLU A 452 3.99 -10.06 -8.74
CA GLU A 452 2.85 -9.32 -8.21
C GLU A 452 1.57 -9.79 -8.86
N ARG A 453 0.53 -9.99 -8.03
CA ARG A 453 -0.72 -10.58 -8.48
C ARG A 453 -1.92 -10.14 -7.64
N LEU A 454 -3.07 -10.08 -8.29
CA LEU A 454 -4.37 -9.83 -7.67
C LEU A 454 -5.30 -11.01 -7.99
N SER A 455 -6.08 -11.51 -7.03
CA SER A 455 -7.05 -12.55 -7.36
C SER A 455 -8.14 -12.01 -8.30
N VAL A 456 -8.62 -12.87 -9.21
CA VAL A 456 -9.68 -12.52 -10.16
C VAL A 456 -10.93 -12.04 -9.42
N ASP A 457 -11.30 -12.72 -8.32
CA ASP A 457 -12.44 -12.34 -7.47
C ASP A 457 -12.24 -10.97 -6.80
N ALA A 458 -11.00 -10.64 -6.37
CA ALA A 458 -10.69 -9.34 -5.78
C ALA A 458 -10.83 -8.22 -6.82
N PHE A 459 -10.39 -8.46 -8.06
CA PHE A 459 -10.55 -7.48 -9.14
C PHE A 459 -12.02 -7.13 -9.37
N TYR A 460 -12.85 -8.13 -9.67
CA TYR A 460 -14.27 -7.88 -9.95
C TYR A 460 -15.05 -7.40 -8.72
N GLY A 461 -14.72 -7.92 -7.55
CA GLY A 461 -15.32 -7.45 -6.29
C GLY A 461 -15.00 -5.98 -5.98
N GLY A 462 -13.82 -5.53 -6.33
CA GLY A 462 -13.43 -4.13 -6.17
C GLY A 462 -14.16 -3.16 -7.10
N LEU A 463 -14.52 -3.60 -8.31
CA LEU A 463 -15.38 -2.81 -9.21
C LEU A 463 -16.75 -2.54 -8.58
N ASP A 464 -17.36 -3.56 -8.00
CA ASP A 464 -18.66 -3.42 -7.31
C ASP A 464 -18.55 -2.53 -6.07
N HIS A 465 -17.45 -2.62 -5.35
CA HIS A 465 -17.20 -1.78 -4.18
C HIS A 465 -17.23 -0.28 -4.56
N TRP A 466 -16.38 0.14 -5.52
CA TRP A 466 -16.32 1.54 -5.92
C TRP A 466 -17.64 2.03 -6.54
N TYR A 467 -18.28 1.20 -7.35
CA TYR A 467 -19.59 1.54 -7.92
C TYR A 467 -20.65 1.82 -6.85
N LEU A 468 -20.73 0.94 -5.84
CA LEU A 468 -21.71 1.09 -4.75
C LEU A 468 -21.36 2.27 -3.83
N ILE A 469 -20.08 2.42 -3.46
CA ILE A 469 -19.62 3.52 -2.60
C ILE A 469 -19.92 4.88 -3.23
N LEU A 470 -19.60 5.10 -4.51
CA LEU A 470 -19.84 6.39 -5.15
C LEU A 470 -21.35 6.69 -5.29
N LYS A 471 -22.19 5.68 -5.50
CA LYS A 471 -23.67 5.86 -5.51
C LYS A 471 -24.24 6.22 -4.14
N GLU A 472 -23.61 5.77 -3.04
CA GLU A 472 -24.05 6.14 -1.69
C GLU A 472 -23.57 7.54 -1.28
N LEU A 473 -22.39 7.95 -1.73
CA LEU A 473 -21.76 9.21 -1.30
C LEU A 473 -22.21 10.42 -2.14
N ALA A 474 -22.60 10.22 -3.35
CA ALA A 474 -22.89 11.30 -4.31
C ALA A 474 -24.24 11.13 -5.00
#